data_1db32ba1468645098a923060a39a182f
#
_entry.id   1db32ba1468645098a923060a39a182f
#
_cell.length_a   1.000
_cell.length_b   1.000
_cell.length_c   1.000
_cell.angle_alpha   90.00
_cell.angle_beta   90.00
_cell.angle_gamma   90.00
#
_symmetry.space_group_name_H-M   'P 1'
#
loop_
_entity.id
_entity.type
_entity.pdbx_description
1 polymer ?
#
loop_
_entity_poly.entity_id
_entity_poly.type
_entity_poly.pdbx_seq_one_letter_code
_entity_poly.pdbx_strand_id
1 'polypeptide(L)' 'MSKLVKVLNLLRSQQPMPEQYYDHQLTGNLKDFRECHIEPDWLLVYQIFEDTLIISASGTGTHSNLFAD' A
#
# COMPACT_ATOMS: atom_id res chain seq x y z
N MET A 1 17.29 8.62 0.53
CA MET A 1 16.39 7.50 0.85
C MET A 1 15.36 7.37 -0.25
N SER A 2 15.08 6.17 -0.71
CA SER A 2 14.10 5.98 -1.78
C SER A 2 12.68 6.23 -1.28
N LYS A 3 11.80 6.55 -2.21
CA LYS A 3 10.39 6.77 -1.85
C LYS A 3 9.77 5.51 -1.27
N LEU A 4 10.13 4.35 -1.78
CA LEU A 4 9.61 3.09 -1.26
C LEU A 4 10.05 2.87 0.19
N VAL A 5 11.32 3.08 0.50
CA VAL A 5 11.83 2.90 1.86
C VAL A 5 11.13 3.86 2.81
N LYS A 6 10.93 5.11 2.39
CA LYS A 6 10.24 6.08 3.22
C LYS A 6 8.81 5.62 3.54
N VAL A 7 8.09 5.14 2.54
CA VAL A 7 6.73 4.64 2.74
C VAL A 7 6.72 3.41 3.64
N LEU A 8 7.64 2.47 3.42
CA LEU A 8 7.71 1.28 4.25
C LEU A 8 7.98 1.63 5.72
N ASN A 9 8.86 2.61 5.96
CA ASN A 9 9.13 3.05 7.33
C ASN A 9 7.89 3.68 7.97
N LEU A 10 7.13 4.47 7.21
CA LEU A 10 5.89 5.05 7.71
C LEU A 10 4.88 3.96 8.08
N LEU A 11 4.74 2.95 7.23
CA LEU A 11 3.81 1.85 7.50
C LEU A 11 4.22 1.04 8.72
N ARG A 12 5.52 0.78 8.85
CA ARG A 12 6.03 -0.02 9.95
C ARG A 12 5.93 0.70 11.29
N SER A 13 5.94 2.04 11.26
CA SER A 13 5.78 2.82 12.48
C SER A 13 4.34 2.85 12.97
N GLN A 14 3.39 2.40 12.14
CA GLN A 14 1.96 2.41 12.43
C GLN A 14 1.41 3.80 12.72
N GLN A 15 2.08 4.82 12.19
CA GLN A 15 1.60 6.20 12.25
C GLN A 15 0.58 6.43 11.14
N PRO A 16 -0.34 7.40 11.31
CA PRO A 16 -1.24 7.76 10.22
C PRO A 16 -0.46 8.17 8.98
N MET A 17 -0.87 7.67 7.82
CA MET A 17 -0.22 8.00 6.57
C MET A 17 -0.58 9.42 6.13
N PRO A 18 0.39 10.21 5.68
CA PRO A 18 0.07 11.50 5.08
C PRO A 18 -0.91 11.38 3.93
N GLU A 19 -1.79 12.37 3.78
CA GLU A 19 -2.83 12.34 2.74
C GLU A 19 -2.29 12.16 1.33
N GLN A 20 -1.08 12.63 1.08
CA GLN A 20 -0.47 12.55 -0.24
C GLN A 20 -0.31 11.13 -0.75
N TYR A 21 -0.34 10.13 0.13
CA TYR A 21 -0.20 8.73 -0.25
C TYR A 21 -1.53 8.05 -0.52
N TYR A 22 -2.65 8.74 -0.28
CA TYR A 22 -4.00 8.20 -0.56
C TYR A 22 -4.20 6.80 0.01
N ASP A 23 -3.73 6.58 1.23
CA ASP A 23 -3.88 5.29 1.89
C ASP A 23 -5.36 5.01 2.14
N HIS A 24 -5.82 3.84 1.72
CA HIS A 24 -7.21 3.46 1.91
C HIS A 24 -7.36 1.95 1.95
N GLN A 25 -8.44 1.50 2.59
CA GLN A 25 -8.73 0.08 2.68
C GLN A 25 -9.41 -0.38 1.40
N LEU A 26 -9.03 -1.58 0.94
CA LEU A 26 -9.66 -2.19 -0.22
C LEU A 26 -10.97 -2.87 0.18
N THR A 27 -11.76 -3.24 -0.83
CA THR A 27 -13.09 -3.83 -0.62
C THR A 27 -13.16 -5.21 -1.25
N GLY A 28 -14.29 -5.91 -1.02
CA GLY A 28 -14.51 -7.21 -1.61
C GLY A 28 -13.56 -8.25 -1.07
N ASN A 29 -12.99 -9.05 -1.96
CA ASN A 29 -12.07 -10.11 -1.58
C ASN A 29 -10.78 -9.61 -0.97
N LEU A 30 -10.49 -8.32 -1.12
CA LEU A 30 -9.25 -7.70 -0.64
C LEU A 30 -9.49 -6.82 0.57
N LYS A 31 -10.59 -7.02 1.27
CA LYS A 31 -10.99 -6.16 2.40
C LYS A 31 -9.98 -6.14 3.54
N ASP A 32 -9.14 -7.14 3.64
CA ASP A 32 -8.12 -7.21 4.69
C ASP A 32 -6.85 -6.47 4.31
N PHE A 33 -6.80 -5.93 3.11
CA PHE A 33 -5.63 -5.22 2.59
C PHE A 33 -5.91 -3.74 2.46
N ARG A 34 -4.83 -2.97 2.46
CA ARG A 34 -4.88 -1.54 2.20
C ARG A 34 -4.00 -1.23 1.01
N GLU A 35 -4.23 -0.07 0.41
CA GLU A 35 -3.46 0.38 -0.74
C GLU A 35 -3.00 1.81 -0.49
N CYS A 36 -1.77 2.11 -0.87
CA CYS A 36 -1.29 3.48 -0.87
C CYS A 36 -0.56 3.76 -2.17
N HIS A 37 -0.44 5.06 -2.50
CA HIS A 37 0.26 5.50 -3.69
C HIS A 37 1.62 6.04 -3.28
N ILE A 38 2.69 5.31 -3.61
CA ILE A 38 4.06 5.79 -3.39
C ILE A 38 4.31 6.99 -4.31
N GLU A 39 3.85 6.88 -5.55
CA GLU A 39 3.73 7.95 -6.52
C GLU A 39 2.36 7.81 -7.19
N PRO A 40 1.89 8.80 -7.95
CA PRO A 40 0.53 8.73 -8.52
C PRO A 40 0.23 7.44 -9.27
N ASP A 41 1.24 6.89 -9.95
CA ASP A 41 1.07 5.64 -10.71
C ASP A 41 1.85 4.47 -10.10
N TRP A 42 2.36 4.61 -8.88
CA TRP A 42 3.10 3.54 -8.20
C TRP A 42 2.34 3.15 -6.95
N LEU A 43 1.66 2.02 -7.01
CA LEU A 43 0.77 1.54 -5.95
C LEU A 43 1.46 0.47 -5.11
N LEU A 44 1.09 0.43 -3.84
CA LEU A 44 1.55 -0.59 -2.91
C LEU A 44 0.33 -1.15 -2.20
N VAL A 45 0.15 -2.47 -2.28
CA VAL A 45 -0.92 -3.18 -1.57
C VAL A 45 -0.29 -3.95 -0.42
N TYR A 46 -0.80 -3.75 0.77
CA TYR A 46 -0.19 -4.30 1.97
C TYR A 46 -1.24 -4.63 3.02
N GLN A 47 -0.79 -5.34 4.04
CA GLN A 47 -1.60 -5.66 5.21
C GLN A 47 -0.68 -5.58 6.43
N ILE A 48 -1.21 -5.08 7.54
CA ILE A 48 -0.50 -5.15 8.81
C ILE A 48 -1.25 -6.16 9.69
N PHE A 49 -0.56 -7.23 10.04
CA PHE A 49 -1.13 -8.32 10.81
C PHE A 49 -0.22 -8.61 11.99
N GLU A 50 -0.76 -8.45 13.20
CA GLU A 50 -0.01 -8.68 14.44
C GLU A 50 1.34 -7.96 14.40
N ASP A 51 1.31 -6.66 14.09
CA ASP A 51 2.49 -5.80 14.03
C ASP A 51 3.48 -6.16 12.93
N THR A 52 3.10 -7.05 12.01
CA THR A 52 3.95 -7.43 10.88
C THR A 52 3.39 -6.82 9.60
N LEU A 53 4.27 -6.13 8.86
CA LEU A 53 3.92 -5.58 7.56
C LEU A 53 4.08 -6.66 6.50
N ILE A 54 2.99 -6.95 5.80
CA ILE A 54 2.96 -7.95 4.73
C ILE A 54 2.69 -7.23 3.42
N ILE A 55 3.63 -7.34 2.47
CA ILE A 55 3.46 -6.74 1.15
C ILE A 55 2.81 -7.76 0.23
N SER A 56 1.65 -7.40 -0.31
CA SER A 56 0.92 -8.28 -1.22
C SER A 56 1.27 -8.00 -2.67
N ALA A 57 1.34 -6.72 -3.05
CA ALA A 57 1.66 -6.35 -4.41
C ALA A 57 2.26 -4.95 -4.44
N SER A 58 3.16 -4.72 -5.38
CA SER A 58 3.73 -3.39 -5.62
C SER A 58 4.01 -3.26 -7.10
N GLY A 59 3.62 -2.13 -7.70
CA GLY A 59 3.86 -1.92 -9.11
C GLY A 59 3.22 -0.65 -9.60
N THR A 60 3.44 -0.37 -10.89
CA THR A 60 2.88 0.79 -11.55
C THR A 60 1.60 0.42 -12.28
N GLY A 61 0.74 1.41 -12.49
CA GLY A 61 -0.49 1.22 -13.23
C GLY A 61 -1.70 1.38 -12.35
N THR A 62 -2.81 0.81 -12.82
CA THR A 62 -4.09 0.87 -12.12
C THR A 62 -4.33 -0.40 -11.33
N HIS A 63 -5.41 -0.42 -10.56
CA HIS A 63 -5.86 -1.63 -9.88
C HIS A 63 -5.99 -2.80 -10.83
N SER A 64 -6.52 -2.57 -12.02
CA SER A 64 -6.71 -3.65 -12.97
C SER A 64 -5.40 -4.26 -13.43
N ASN A 65 -4.32 -3.48 -13.44
CA ASN A 65 -3.00 -4.02 -13.77
C ASN A 65 -2.42 -4.85 -12.63
N LEU A 66 -2.66 -4.42 -11.39
CA LEU A 66 -2.14 -5.14 -10.22
C LEU A 66 -2.93 -6.42 -9.93
N PHE A 67 -4.21 -6.39 -10.23
CA PHE A 67 -5.11 -7.51 -9.92
C PHE A 67 -5.72 -8.11 -11.18
N ALA A 68 -5.03 -8.01 -12.30
CA ALA A 68 -5.55 -8.56 -13.56
C ALA A 68 -5.72 -10.08 -13.42
N ASP A 69 -6.81 -10.53 -13.91
CA ASP A 69 -7.15 -11.95 -13.85
C ASP A 69 -6.46 -12.72 -14.97
#